data_e1a72c4b2a98d78fb9b3951f6500bdae
#
_entry.id   e1a72c4b2a98d78fb9b3951f6500bdae
#
_cell.length_a   1.000
_cell.length_b   1.000
_cell.length_c   1.000
_cell.angle_alpha   90.00
_cell.angle_beta   90.00
_cell.angle_gamma   90.00
#
_symmetry.space_group_name_H-M   'P 1'
#
loop_
_entity.id
_entity.type
_entity.pdbx_description
1 polymer ?
#
loop_
_entity_poly.entity_id
_entity_poly.type
_entity_poly.pdbx_seq_one_letter_code
_entity_poly.pdbx_strand_id
1 'polypeptide(L)'
;MKYVGVREAYENLANAIVLSAVEDYKAALIHLKKHPDSKAAQDEVRRHEKFFYSDWYAMLTDLDPGYLIPKMKKLVNEGDSPE
;
A
#
# COMPACT_ATOMS: atom_id res chain seq x y z
N MET A 1 17.53 5.53 31.12
CA MET A 1 17.17 5.38 29.83
C MET A 1 15.89 4.68 29.72
N LYS A 2 15.26 4.79 28.70
CA LYS A 2 14.06 4.24 28.62
C LYS A 2 14.00 3.44 27.43
N TYR A 3 13.43 2.37 27.42
CA TYR A 3 13.36 1.62 26.21
C TYR A 3 11.93 1.44 25.83
N VAL A 4 11.69 1.26 24.57
CA VAL A 4 10.38 1.09 24.03
C VAL A 4 9.90 -0.30 24.37
N GLY A 5 8.67 -0.45 24.76
CA GLY A 5 8.11 -1.75 25.02
C GLY A 5 8.05 -2.58 23.76
N VAL A 6 8.01 -3.89 23.93
CA VAL A 6 7.95 -4.80 22.82
C VAL A 6 6.74 -4.52 21.94
N ARG A 7 5.61 -4.23 22.56
CA ARG A 7 4.40 -3.94 21.83
C ARG A 7 4.56 -2.69 20.94
N GLU A 8 5.11 -1.62 21.51
CA GLU A 8 5.32 -0.41 20.75
C GLU A 8 6.27 -0.62 19.59
N ALA A 9 7.34 -1.38 19.84
CA ALA A 9 8.31 -1.65 18.80
C ALA A 9 7.66 -2.42 17.66
N TYR A 10 6.81 -3.40 17.99
CA TYR A 10 6.12 -4.19 16.98
C TYR A 10 5.15 -3.34 16.18
N GLU A 11 4.39 -2.48 16.87
CA GLU A 11 3.44 -1.63 16.19
C GLU A 11 4.12 -0.66 15.24
N ASN A 12 5.26 -0.11 15.66
CA ASN A 12 6.00 0.80 14.81
C ASN A 12 6.50 0.09 13.56
N LEU A 13 6.98 -1.14 13.71
CA LEU A 13 7.45 -1.91 12.59
C LEU A 13 6.32 -2.27 11.65
N ALA A 14 5.18 -2.69 12.21
CA ALA A 14 4.02 -3.04 11.41
C ALA A 14 3.55 -1.85 10.60
N ASN A 15 3.50 -0.68 11.23
CA ASN A 15 3.08 0.54 10.52
C ASN A 15 4.05 0.91 9.41
N ALA A 16 5.34 0.70 9.64
CA ALA A 16 6.34 1.00 8.61
C ALA A 16 6.17 0.08 7.41
N ILE A 17 5.88 -1.19 7.66
CA ILE A 17 5.67 -2.14 6.58
C ILE A 17 4.42 -1.76 5.76
N VAL A 18 3.33 -1.41 6.45
CA VAL A 18 2.10 -1.01 5.77
C VAL A 18 2.32 0.26 4.95
N LEU A 19 3.00 1.23 5.53
CA LEU A 19 3.25 2.49 4.82
C LEU A 19 4.10 2.25 3.57
N SER A 20 5.13 1.41 3.69
CA SER A 20 5.96 1.08 2.55
C SER A 20 5.14 0.41 1.45
N ALA A 21 4.25 -0.50 1.85
CA ALA A 21 3.39 -1.20 0.89
C ALA A 21 2.44 -0.23 0.19
N VAL A 22 1.91 0.74 0.95
CA VAL A 22 1.01 1.75 0.37
C VAL A 22 1.76 2.60 -0.65
N GLU A 23 2.98 2.99 -0.33
CA GLU A 23 3.78 3.81 -1.24
C GLU A 23 4.13 3.03 -2.50
N ASP A 24 4.48 1.76 -2.35
CA ASP A 24 4.80 0.92 -3.50
C ASP A 24 3.56 0.71 -4.37
N TYR A 25 2.40 0.56 -3.75
CA TYR A 25 1.17 0.40 -4.49
C TYR A 25 0.84 1.67 -5.27
N LYS A 26 1.04 2.83 -4.65
CA LYS A 26 0.82 4.09 -5.33
C LYS A 26 1.70 4.20 -6.56
N ALA A 27 2.97 3.84 -6.42
CA ALA A 27 3.90 3.88 -7.55
C ALA A 27 3.44 2.93 -8.66
N ALA A 28 2.94 1.75 -8.30
CA ALA A 28 2.45 0.80 -9.28
C ALA A 28 1.23 1.34 -10.01
N LEU A 29 0.33 2.00 -9.29
CA LEU A 29 -0.85 2.60 -9.92
C LEU A 29 -0.47 3.71 -10.89
N ILE A 30 0.51 4.52 -10.52
CA ILE A 30 0.98 5.58 -11.41
C ILE A 30 1.62 4.98 -12.65
N HIS A 31 2.40 3.92 -12.48
CA HIS A 31 3.01 3.25 -13.61
C HIS A 31 1.95 2.71 -14.57
N LEU A 32 0.91 2.09 -14.02
CA LEU A 32 -0.18 1.58 -14.83
C LEU A 32 -0.93 2.71 -15.54
N LYS A 33 -1.11 3.82 -14.86
CA LYS A 33 -1.80 4.97 -15.45
C LYS A 33 -1.04 5.47 -16.67
N LYS A 34 0.28 5.47 -16.60
CA LYS A 34 1.10 5.93 -17.72
C LYS A 34 1.22 4.89 -18.82
N HIS A 35 1.08 3.62 -18.47
CA HIS A 35 1.24 2.52 -19.42
C HIS A 35 0.11 1.52 -19.25
N PRO A 36 -1.13 1.92 -19.59
CA PRO A 36 -2.30 1.07 -19.30
C PRO A 36 -2.30 -0.27 -20.01
N ASP A 37 -1.58 -0.39 -21.13
CA ASP A 37 -1.52 -1.66 -21.83
C ASP A 37 -0.36 -2.54 -21.39
N SER A 38 0.45 -2.07 -20.47
CA SER A 38 1.62 -2.83 -20.02
C SER A 38 1.17 -4.00 -19.15
N LYS A 39 1.47 -5.20 -19.58
CA LYS A 39 1.17 -6.38 -18.80
C LYS A 39 1.94 -6.37 -17.48
N ALA A 40 3.18 -5.91 -17.54
CA ALA A 40 4.00 -5.85 -16.33
C ALA A 40 3.40 -4.89 -15.31
N ALA A 41 2.89 -3.74 -15.77
CA ALA A 41 2.29 -2.78 -14.85
C ALA A 41 1.00 -3.35 -14.25
N GLN A 42 0.21 -4.04 -15.06
CA GLN A 42 -1.02 -4.67 -14.56
C GLN A 42 -0.71 -5.73 -13.52
N ASP A 43 0.30 -6.55 -13.78
CA ASP A 43 0.67 -7.60 -12.85
C ASP A 43 1.21 -7.03 -11.55
N GLU A 44 1.94 -5.93 -11.63
CA GLU A 44 2.48 -5.28 -10.46
C GLU A 44 1.36 -4.78 -9.55
N VAL A 45 0.37 -4.12 -10.12
CA VAL A 45 -0.78 -3.63 -9.37
C VAL A 45 -1.50 -4.81 -8.70
N ARG A 46 -1.69 -5.88 -9.46
CA ARG A 46 -2.39 -7.05 -8.94
C ARG A 46 -1.63 -7.69 -7.78
N ARG A 47 -0.31 -7.73 -7.85
CA ARG A 47 0.48 -8.30 -6.77
C ARG A 47 0.32 -7.49 -5.48
N HIS A 48 0.31 -6.17 -5.60
CA HIS A 48 0.13 -5.34 -4.42
C HIS A 48 -1.26 -5.48 -3.83
N GLU A 49 -2.28 -5.58 -4.68
CA GLU A 49 -3.64 -5.76 -4.19
C GLU A 49 -3.78 -7.09 -3.47
N LYS A 50 -3.10 -8.10 -3.98
CA LYS A 50 -3.13 -9.41 -3.36
C LYS A 50 -2.52 -9.35 -1.95
N PHE A 51 -1.45 -8.57 -1.79
CA PHE A 51 -0.86 -8.39 -0.48
C PHE A 51 -1.85 -7.76 0.49
N PHE A 52 -2.59 -6.75 0.05
CA PHE A 52 -3.53 -6.07 0.96
C PHE A 52 -4.67 -6.96 1.40
N TYR A 53 -4.98 -8.00 0.65
CA TYR A 53 -6.02 -8.95 1.06
C TYR A 53 -5.46 -10.19 1.73
N SER A 54 -4.16 -10.22 2.01
CA SER A 54 -3.55 -11.39 2.62
C SER A 54 -3.76 -11.39 4.14
N ASP A 55 -3.60 -12.56 4.72
CA ASP A 55 -3.66 -12.69 6.17
C ASP A 55 -2.52 -11.92 6.82
N TRP A 56 -1.39 -11.86 6.14
CA TRP A 56 -0.23 -11.14 6.65
C TRP A 56 -0.55 -9.67 6.87
N TYR A 57 -1.18 -9.05 5.88
CA TYR A 57 -1.59 -7.65 6.00
C TYR A 57 -2.60 -7.48 7.15
N ALA A 58 -3.54 -8.41 7.26
CA ALA A 58 -4.54 -8.33 8.31
C ALA A 58 -3.91 -8.37 9.71
N MET A 59 -2.77 -9.03 9.83
CA MET A 59 -2.06 -9.08 11.10
C MET A 59 -1.31 -7.80 11.39
N LEU A 60 -0.98 -7.03 10.35
CA LEU A 60 -0.19 -5.82 10.52
C LEU A 60 -1.02 -4.60 10.86
N THR A 61 -2.26 -4.57 10.42
CA THR A 61 -3.09 -3.38 10.61
C THR A 61 -4.57 -3.72 10.48
N ASP A 62 -5.40 -2.86 11.07
CA ASP A 62 -6.85 -2.98 10.97
C ASP A 62 -7.39 -2.17 9.81
N LEU A 63 -6.53 -1.52 9.05
CA LEU A 63 -6.99 -0.69 7.95
C LEU A 63 -7.58 -1.57 6.86
N ASP A 64 -8.87 -1.38 6.60
CA ASP A 64 -9.61 -2.22 5.66
C ASP A 64 -9.13 -2.01 4.23
N PRO A 65 -8.65 -3.05 3.54
CA PRO A 65 -8.23 -2.89 2.15
C PRO A 65 -9.37 -2.49 1.23
N GLY A 66 -10.61 -2.82 1.59
CA GLY A 66 -11.77 -2.40 0.83
C GLY A 66 -11.96 -0.90 0.85
N TYR A 67 -11.41 -0.23 1.85
CA TYR A 67 -11.42 1.22 1.92
C TYR A 67 -10.15 1.79 1.29
N LEU A 68 -9.02 1.18 1.60
CA LEU A 68 -7.72 1.69 1.17
C LEU A 68 -7.55 1.67 -0.34
N ILE A 69 -7.85 0.56 -0.98
CA ILE A 69 -7.58 0.40 -2.40
C ILE A 69 -8.36 1.39 -3.26
N PRO A 70 -9.68 1.55 -3.08
CA PRO A 70 -10.39 2.55 -3.88
C PRO A 70 -9.90 3.96 -3.61
N LYS A 71 -9.52 4.24 -2.38
CA LYS A 71 -9.00 5.56 -2.02
C LYS A 71 -7.70 5.85 -2.76
N MET A 72 -6.81 4.88 -2.82
CA MET A 72 -5.55 5.05 -3.52
C MET A 72 -5.77 5.23 -5.01
N LYS A 73 -6.68 4.45 -5.59
CA LYS A 73 -6.97 4.58 -7.01
C LYS A 73 -7.54 5.95 -7.34
N LYS A 74 -8.38 6.45 -6.45
CA LYS A 74 -8.96 7.77 -6.67
C LYS A 74 -7.90 8.85 -6.62
N LEU A 75 -6.99 8.78 -5.66
CA LEU A 75 -5.93 9.76 -5.54
C LEU A 75 -5.05 9.80 -6.79
N VAL A 76 -4.72 8.64 -7.32
CA VAL A 76 -3.89 8.57 -8.51
C VAL A 76 -4.63 9.09 -9.72
N ASN A 77 -5.91 8.71 -9.85
CA ASN A 77 -6.69 9.15 -11.01
C ASN A 77 -7.01 10.63 -11.00
N GLU A 78 -7.02 11.24 -9.83
CA GLU A 78 -7.27 12.66 -9.75
C GLU A 78 -5.99 13.45 -9.96
N GLY A 79 -4.99 12.81 -10.45
CA GLY A 79 -3.86 13.51 -10.87
C GLY A 79 -2.96 13.94 -9.80
N ASP A 80 -2.88 13.19 -8.90
CA ASP A 80 -2.04 13.40 -7.90
C ASP A 80 -0.84 14.02 -8.30
N SER A 81 -0.77 14.66 -9.09
CA SER A 81 0.30 15.12 -9.50
C SER A 81 0.81 15.94 -8.72
N PRO A 82 1.59 16.08 -8.44
CA PRO A 82 2.08 16.72 -7.65
C PRO A 82 2.38 17.96 -7.94
N GLU A 83 2.13 18.34 -7.95
CA GLU A 83 2.28 19.18 -8.14
C GLU A 83 2.56 19.49 -8.17
#